data_671b918f52164406877928f42ea0f287
#
_entry.id   671b918f52164406877928f42ea0f287
#
_cell.length_a   1.000
_cell.length_b   1.000
_cell.length_c   1.000
_cell.angle_alpha   90.00
_cell.angle_beta   90.00
_cell.angle_gamma   90.00
#
_symmetry.space_group_name_H-M   'P 1'
#
loop_
_entity.id
_entity.type
_entity.pdbx_description
1 polymer ?
#
loop_
_entity_poly.entity_id
_entity_poly.type
_entity_poly.pdbx_seq_one_letter_code
_entity_poly.pdbx_strand_id
1 'polypeptide(L)'
;TLLAQVSHVASKFSVYLNYAGYFGAKNSMPTASSLNQIGLTASATLSDKFSIGYDGTVQLLKNEILEESTKWWGSALYLNLTASDNFGLTLRGEYFGDEKYGIKVSDANGDGVNVFAATISGNYKVGNFTLIPEFRLDNASSNLLYTKKDGGATKSTSTFLVAAVFSF
;
A
#
# COMPACT_ATOMS: atom_id res chain seq x y z
N THR A 1 -7.02 -4.05 22.44
CA THR A 1 -6.13 -4.11 21.27
C THR A 1 -4.84 -4.80 21.66
N LEU A 2 -4.36 -5.71 20.83
CA LEU A 2 -3.06 -6.37 20.94
C LEU A 2 -2.21 -5.97 19.74
N LEU A 3 -0.97 -5.53 19.99
CA LEU A 3 0.02 -5.25 18.96
C LEU A 3 1.24 -6.15 19.21
N ALA A 4 1.77 -6.76 18.17
CA ALA A 4 2.98 -7.56 18.23
C ALA A 4 3.83 -7.35 16.98
N GLN A 5 5.14 -7.39 17.13
CA GLN A 5 6.09 -7.37 16.02
C GLN A 5 7.19 -8.40 16.29
N VAL A 6 7.53 -9.15 15.24
CA VAL A 6 8.74 -9.96 15.19
C VAL A 6 9.58 -9.46 14.02
N SER A 7 10.87 -9.26 14.24
CA SER A 7 11.77 -8.78 13.21
C SER A 7 13.09 -9.53 13.19
N HIS A 8 13.67 -9.62 12.00
CA HIS A 8 15.04 -10.02 11.79
C HIS A 8 15.75 -8.99 10.92
N VAL A 9 16.86 -8.45 11.41
CA VAL A 9 17.65 -7.43 10.72
C VAL A 9 19.08 -7.92 10.60
N ALA A 10 19.55 -8.02 9.37
CA ALA A 10 20.92 -8.35 9.01
C ALA A 10 21.53 -7.23 8.15
N SER A 11 22.82 -7.31 7.84
CA SER A 11 23.54 -6.25 7.11
C SER A 11 22.96 -5.99 5.69
N LYS A 12 22.36 -6.99 5.06
CA LYS A 12 21.86 -6.89 3.68
C LYS A 12 20.35 -7.11 3.54
N PHE A 13 19.66 -7.52 4.59
CA PHE A 13 18.21 -7.68 4.54
C PHE A 13 17.56 -7.43 5.88
N SER A 14 16.31 -7.02 5.84
CA SER A 14 15.44 -6.90 7.00
C SER A 14 14.07 -7.47 6.70
N VAL A 15 13.44 -8.04 7.73
CA VAL A 15 12.07 -8.56 7.67
C VAL A 15 11.37 -8.18 8.96
N TYR A 16 10.14 -7.68 8.83
CA TYR A 16 9.27 -7.31 9.95
C TYR A 16 7.90 -7.95 9.72
N LEU A 17 7.47 -8.77 10.67
CA LEU A 17 6.12 -9.31 10.72
C LEU A 17 5.37 -8.57 11.83
N ASN A 18 4.28 -7.91 11.47
CA ASN A 18 3.46 -7.12 12.36
C ASN A 18 2.09 -7.76 12.53
N TYR A 19 1.56 -7.72 13.73
CA TYR A 19 0.21 -8.11 14.05
C TYR A 19 -0.49 -7.01 14.82
N ALA A 20 -1.74 -6.70 14.43
CA ALA A 20 -2.64 -5.86 15.19
C ALA A 20 -3.99 -6.55 15.32
N GLY A 21 -4.42 -6.80 16.55
CA GLY A 21 -5.69 -7.45 16.87
C GLY A 21 -6.57 -6.57 17.73
N TYR A 22 -7.85 -6.46 17.38
CA TYR A 22 -8.89 -5.92 18.23
C TYR A 22 -9.91 -7.02 18.51
N PHE A 23 -10.06 -7.35 19.76
CA PHE A 23 -11.02 -8.33 20.28
C PHE A 23 -12.08 -7.54 21.05
N GLY A 24 -13.06 -7.01 20.32
CA GLY A 24 -14.01 -6.05 20.85
C GLY A 24 -14.93 -6.62 21.93
N ALA A 25 -15.25 -5.79 22.91
CA ALA A 25 -16.41 -6.03 23.73
C ALA A 25 -17.68 -5.82 22.87
N LYS A 26 -18.68 -6.70 23.03
CA LYS A 26 -19.95 -6.71 22.27
C LYS A 26 -20.69 -5.37 22.16
N ASN A 27 -20.30 -4.36 22.95
CA ASN A 27 -21.01 -3.08 23.07
C ASN A 27 -20.28 -1.88 22.46
N SER A 28 -19.05 -2.02 21.96
CA SER A 28 -18.26 -0.87 21.49
C SER A 28 -18.20 -0.71 19.96
N MET A 29 -18.49 -1.75 19.20
CA MET A 29 -18.72 -1.71 17.76
C MET A 29 -19.87 -2.64 17.42
N PRO A 30 -21.08 -2.14 17.17
CA PRO A 30 -22.27 -2.99 16.96
C PRO A 30 -22.19 -3.86 15.71
N THR A 31 -21.20 -3.64 14.83
CA THR A 31 -21.06 -4.37 13.56
C THR A 31 -19.76 -5.17 13.40
N ALA A 32 -18.76 -5.02 14.28
CA ALA A 32 -17.50 -5.74 14.15
C ALA A 32 -17.03 -6.27 15.52
N SER A 33 -16.99 -7.58 15.67
CA SER A 33 -16.60 -8.25 16.93
C SER A 33 -15.11 -8.48 17.04
N SER A 34 -14.42 -8.64 15.92
CA SER A 34 -12.96 -8.71 15.91
C SER A 34 -12.38 -8.15 14.60
N LEU A 35 -11.20 -7.57 14.73
CA LEU A 35 -10.36 -7.15 13.62
C LEU A 35 -8.99 -7.76 13.83
N ASN A 36 -8.46 -8.42 12.82
CA ASN A 36 -7.10 -8.94 12.81
C ASN A 36 -6.38 -8.42 11.58
N GLN A 37 -5.21 -7.83 11.77
CA GLN A 37 -4.37 -7.36 10.69
C GLN A 37 -2.99 -7.99 10.82
N ILE A 38 -2.48 -8.50 9.71
CA ILE A 38 -1.12 -9.03 9.58
C ILE A 38 -0.43 -8.21 8.50
N GLY A 39 0.75 -7.69 8.81
CA GLY A 39 1.59 -6.94 7.88
C GLY A 39 2.98 -7.56 7.79
N LEU A 40 3.51 -7.66 6.58
CA LEU A 40 4.87 -8.11 6.29
C LEU A 40 5.59 -7.00 5.54
N THR A 41 6.70 -6.53 6.10
CA THR A 41 7.61 -5.61 5.41
C THR A 41 8.97 -6.27 5.30
N ALA A 42 9.57 -6.25 4.13
CA ALA A 42 10.90 -6.82 3.89
C ALA A 42 11.72 -5.93 2.97
N SER A 43 13.03 -5.92 3.15
CA SER A 43 13.96 -5.27 2.23
C SER A 43 15.25 -6.07 2.09
N ALA A 44 15.86 -6.03 0.91
CA ALA A 44 17.16 -6.64 0.66
C ALA A 44 18.02 -5.76 -0.25
N THR A 45 19.30 -5.59 0.14
CA THR A 45 20.34 -4.96 -0.67
C THR A 45 21.01 -6.04 -1.52
N LEU A 46 20.78 -6.00 -2.83
CA LEU A 46 21.30 -6.99 -3.77
C LEU A 46 22.71 -6.62 -4.27
N SER A 47 22.98 -5.31 -4.37
CA SER A 47 24.29 -4.76 -4.68
C SER A 47 24.40 -3.32 -4.16
N ASP A 48 25.55 -2.67 -4.35
CA ASP A 48 25.76 -1.26 -3.96
C ASP A 48 24.79 -0.29 -4.69
N LYS A 49 24.25 -0.73 -5.83
CA LYS A 49 23.34 0.10 -6.65
C LYS A 49 21.90 -0.38 -6.67
N PHE A 50 21.61 -1.59 -6.18
CA PHE A 50 20.30 -2.18 -6.36
C PHE A 50 19.76 -2.79 -5.08
N SER A 51 18.54 -2.43 -4.72
CA SER A 51 17.81 -3.02 -3.62
C SER A 51 16.36 -3.31 -3.99
N ILE A 52 15.75 -4.24 -3.29
CA ILE A 52 14.34 -4.57 -3.39
C ILE A 52 13.66 -4.36 -2.04
N GLY A 53 12.39 -4.00 -2.09
CA GLY A 53 11.52 -3.89 -0.92
C GLY A 53 10.18 -4.55 -1.19
N TYR A 54 9.56 -5.05 -0.15
CA TYR A 54 8.22 -5.61 -0.16
C TYR A 54 7.43 -5.07 1.02
N ASP A 55 6.18 -4.71 0.78
CA ASP A 55 5.19 -4.42 1.81
C ASP A 55 3.88 -5.13 1.49
N GLY A 56 3.32 -5.85 2.46
CA GLY A 56 2.07 -6.55 2.29
C GLY A 56 1.27 -6.54 3.57
N THR A 57 -0.06 -6.40 3.42
CA THR A 57 -0.98 -6.38 4.55
C THR A 57 -2.25 -7.13 4.18
N VAL A 58 -2.80 -7.86 5.15
CA VAL A 58 -4.16 -8.41 5.11
C VAL A 58 -4.89 -8.03 6.38
N GLN A 59 -6.12 -7.60 6.22
CA GLN A 59 -7.02 -7.32 7.35
C GLN A 59 -8.27 -8.18 7.25
N LEU A 60 -8.62 -8.83 8.34
CA LEU A 60 -9.80 -9.66 8.51
C LEU A 60 -10.73 -8.98 9.52
N LEU A 61 -11.96 -8.73 9.12
CA LEU A 61 -13.04 -8.29 9.99
C LEU A 61 -14.04 -9.44 10.17
N LYS A 62 -14.38 -9.75 11.41
CA LYS A 62 -15.48 -10.67 11.72
C LYS A 62 -16.64 -9.88 12.30
N ASN A 63 -17.82 -10.07 11.74
CA ASN A 63 -19.08 -9.58 12.29
C ASN A 63 -19.81 -10.73 12.99
N GLU A 64 -19.91 -10.71 14.31
CA GLU A 64 -20.56 -11.79 15.07
C GLU A 64 -22.09 -11.76 14.96
N ILE A 65 -22.67 -10.61 14.62
CA ILE A 65 -24.12 -10.48 14.48
C ILE A 65 -24.60 -11.12 13.19
N LEU A 66 -23.84 -10.91 12.10
CA LEU A 66 -24.15 -11.42 10.75
C LEU A 66 -23.47 -12.78 10.49
N GLU A 67 -22.63 -13.27 11.43
CA GLU A 67 -21.78 -14.45 11.24
C GLU A 67 -20.87 -14.41 10.00
N GLU A 68 -20.61 -13.19 9.48
CA GLU A 68 -19.85 -12.97 8.27
C GLU A 68 -18.42 -12.50 8.55
N SER A 69 -17.52 -12.91 7.70
CA SER A 69 -16.13 -12.43 7.71
C SER A 69 -15.82 -11.71 6.40
N THR A 70 -15.29 -10.52 6.54
CA THR A 70 -14.85 -9.69 5.42
C THR A 70 -13.34 -9.47 5.47
N LYS A 71 -12.72 -9.24 4.33
CA LYS A 71 -11.27 -9.01 4.25
C LYS A 71 -10.91 -8.07 3.11
N TRP A 72 -9.83 -7.36 3.29
CA TRP A 72 -9.10 -6.70 2.22
C TRP A 72 -7.61 -7.01 2.38
N TRP A 73 -6.84 -6.83 1.33
CA TRP A 73 -5.40 -7.01 1.35
C TRP A 73 -4.70 -6.08 0.37
N GLY A 74 -3.45 -5.75 0.65
CA GLY A 74 -2.60 -4.97 -0.23
C GLY A 74 -1.21 -5.58 -0.30
N SER A 75 -0.54 -5.43 -1.44
CA SER A 75 0.83 -5.89 -1.67
C SER A 75 1.55 -4.92 -2.58
N ALA A 76 2.78 -4.55 -2.22
CA ALA A 76 3.64 -3.68 -3.01
C ALA A 76 5.05 -4.25 -3.12
N LEU A 77 5.62 -4.20 -4.32
CA LEU A 77 7.00 -4.53 -4.60
C LEU A 77 7.74 -3.27 -5.06
N TYR A 78 8.90 -3.03 -4.48
CA TYR A 78 9.77 -1.90 -4.78
C TYR A 78 11.08 -2.39 -5.39
N LEU A 79 11.49 -1.76 -6.48
CA LEU A 79 12.81 -1.93 -7.09
C LEU A 79 13.53 -0.57 -7.04
N ASN A 80 14.63 -0.50 -6.32
CA ASN A 80 15.39 0.74 -6.14
C ASN A 80 16.75 0.63 -6.82
N LEU A 81 17.08 1.64 -7.61
CA LEU A 81 18.35 1.79 -8.31
C LEU A 81 19.03 3.08 -7.84
N THR A 82 20.24 2.99 -7.32
CA THR A 82 21.15 4.11 -7.08
C THR A 82 21.95 4.34 -8.36
N ALA A 83 21.50 5.28 -9.21
CA ALA A 83 22.12 5.54 -10.49
C ALA A 83 23.42 6.36 -10.35
N SER A 84 23.45 7.27 -9.36
CA SER A 84 24.64 8.05 -8.97
C SER A 84 24.53 8.48 -7.50
N ASP A 85 25.55 9.18 -6.99
CA ASP A 85 25.55 9.70 -5.62
C ASP A 85 24.40 10.70 -5.36
N ASN A 86 23.90 11.32 -6.41
CA ASN A 86 22.88 12.36 -6.33
C ASN A 86 21.52 11.92 -6.92
N PHE A 87 21.44 10.77 -7.57
CA PHE A 87 20.21 10.35 -8.24
C PHE A 87 19.91 8.87 -8.02
N GLY A 88 18.68 8.61 -7.57
CA GLY A 88 18.09 7.29 -7.46
C GLY A 88 16.77 7.20 -8.22
N LEU A 89 16.41 5.98 -8.60
CA LEU A 89 15.14 5.64 -9.24
C LEU A 89 14.44 4.54 -8.46
N THR A 90 13.14 4.68 -8.25
CA THR A 90 12.30 3.66 -7.64
C THR A 90 11.17 3.29 -8.60
N LEU A 91 11.00 1.99 -8.86
CA LEU A 91 9.81 1.42 -9.48
C LEU A 91 9.00 0.71 -8.39
N ARG A 92 7.69 0.93 -8.37
CA ARG A 92 6.76 0.31 -7.44
C ARG A 92 5.58 -0.29 -8.20
N GLY A 93 5.33 -1.58 -7.99
CA GLY A 93 4.11 -2.25 -8.42
C GLY A 93 3.27 -2.58 -7.21
N GLU A 94 1.96 -2.28 -7.26
CA GLU A 94 1.04 -2.47 -6.15
C GLU A 94 -0.22 -3.18 -6.61
N TYR A 95 -0.76 -3.99 -5.74
CA TYR A 95 -2.09 -4.55 -5.91
C TYR A 95 -2.88 -4.42 -4.61
N PHE A 96 -4.10 -3.92 -4.71
CA PHE A 96 -5.05 -3.81 -3.61
C PHE A 96 -6.30 -4.64 -3.95
N GLY A 97 -6.65 -5.56 -3.05
CA GLY A 97 -7.76 -6.50 -3.24
C GLY A 97 -8.88 -6.27 -2.23
N ASP A 98 -10.03 -5.79 -2.70
CA ASP A 98 -11.24 -5.54 -1.89
C ASP A 98 -12.55 -5.86 -2.65
N GLU A 99 -12.44 -6.45 -3.86
CA GLU A 99 -13.55 -6.65 -4.80
C GLU A 99 -14.75 -7.36 -4.18
N LYS A 100 -14.48 -8.34 -3.32
CA LYS A 100 -15.58 -9.13 -2.73
C LYS A 100 -16.38 -8.36 -1.67
N TYR A 101 -15.76 -7.42 -0.97
CA TYR A 101 -16.34 -6.85 0.25
C TYR A 101 -16.47 -5.33 0.25
N GLY A 102 -15.72 -4.59 -0.58
CA GLY A 102 -15.79 -3.13 -0.66
C GLY A 102 -15.56 -2.40 0.66
N ILE A 103 -14.69 -2.94 1.55
CA ILE A 103 -14.49 -2.39 2.89
C ILE A 103 -13.76 -1.06 2.86
N LYS A 104 -12.82 -0.92 1.94
CA LYS A 104 -11.93 0.24 1.83
C LYS A 104 -12.10 0.97 0.51
N VAL A 105 -12.31 0.23 -0.57
CA VAL A 105 -12.46 0.79 -1.91
C VAL A 105 -13.70 0.21 -2.56
N SER A 106 -14.66 1.08 -2.85
CA SER A 106 -15.87 0.74 -3.61
C SER A 106 -16.06 1.71 -4.77
N ASP A 107 -16.72 1.25 -5.80
CA ASP A 107 -17.08 2.08 -6.95
C ASP A 107 -18.34 2.95 -6.69
N ALA A 108 -18.80 3.64 -7.72
CA ALA A 108 -19.97 4.52 -7.62
C ALA A 108 -21.30 3.79 -7.27
N ASN A 109 -21.35 2.48 -7.46
CA ASN A 109 -22.50 1.64 -7.06
C ASN A 109 -22.36 1.10 -5.64
N GLY A 110 -21.19 1.27 -5.00
CA GLY A 110 -20.88 0.69 -3.71
C GLY A 110 -20.29 -0.72 -3.78
N ASP A 111 -20.02 -1.24 -4.99
CA ASP A 111 -19.39 -2.53 -5.17
C ASP A 111 -17.89 -2.47 -4.89
N GLY A 112 -17.35 -3.48 -4.25
CA GLY A 112 -15.92 -3.58 -3.95
C GLY A 112 -15.05 -3.67 -5.20
N VAL A 113 -13.84 -3.12 -5.15
CA VAL A 113 -12.96 -2.97 -6.31
C VAL A 113 -11.54 -3.40 -5.98
N ASN A 114 -10.91 -4.13 -6.90
CA ASN A 114 -9.47 -4.34 -6.91
C ASN A 114 -8.78 -3.24 -7.70
N VAL A 115 -7.57 -2.86 -7.27
CA VAL A 115 -6.77 -1.84 -7.95
C VAL A 115 -5.34 -2.36 -8.13
N PHE A 116 -4.86 -2.34 -9.36
CA PHE A 116 -3.43 -2.45 -9.69
C PHE A 116 -2.86 -1.05 -9.92
N ALA A 117 -1.69 -0.78 -9.35
CA ALA A 117 -0.98 0.47 -9.57
C ALA A 117 0.50 0.25 -9.90
N ALA A 118 1.03 1.10 -10.76
CA ALA A 118 2.44 1.17 -11.10
C ALA A 118 2.95 2.60 -10.91
N THR A 119 4.07 2.74 -10.24
CA THR A 119 4.67 4.05 -9.92
C THR A 119 6.14 4.07 -10.30
N ILE A 120 6.60 5.17 -10.85
CA ILE A 120 8.00 5.50 -11.03
C ILE A 120 8.32 6.81 -10.31
N SER A 121 9.36 6.80 -9.46
CA SER A 121 9.81 7.98 -8.70
C SER A 121 11.29 8.21 -8.92
N GLY A 122 11.69 9.44 -9.23
CA GLY A 122 13.09 9.87 -9.22
C GLY A 122 13.42 10.52 -7.87
N ASN A 123 14.60 10.24 -7.32
CA ASN A 123 15.10 10.90 -6.11
C ASN A 123 16.36 11.69 -6.47
N TYR A 124 16.24 13.00 -6.59
CA TYR A 124 17.36 13.89 -6.92
C TYR A 124 17.80 14.68 -5.69
N LYS A 125 19.03 14.43 -5.21
CA LYS A 125 19.58 15.01 -3.99
C LYS A 125 20.67 16.03 -4.29
N VAL A 126 20.55 17.23 -3.69
CA VAL A 126 21.55 18.29 -3.74
C VAL A 126 21.76 18.83 -2.32
N GLY A 127 22.89 18.48 -1.72
CA GLY A 127 23.13 18.80 -0.31
C GLY A 127 22.06 18.23 0.60
N ASN A 128 21.39 19.10 1.35
CA ASN A 128 20.30 18.75 2.26
C ASN A 128 18.92 18.73 1.59
N PHE A 129 18.84 19.00 0.30
CA PHE A 129 17.57 19.05 -0.43
C PHE A 129 17.41 17.81 -1.30
N THR A 130 16.21 17.21 -1.28
CA THR A 130 15.84 16.10 -2.16
C THR A 130 14.55 16.45 -2.89
N LEU A 131 14.58 16.39 -4.21
CA LEU A 131 13.41 16.55 -5.09
C LEU A 131 12.97 15.18 -5.58
N ILE A 132 11.66 14.89 -5.47
CA ILE A 132 11.08 13.58 -5.80
C ILE A 132 9.90 13.78 -6.77
N PRO A 133 10.15 13.86 -8.09
CA PRO A 133 9.10 13.70 -9.09
C PRO A 133 8.60 12.25 -9.09
N GLU A 134 7.29 12.08 -9.16
CA GLU A 134 6.63 10.78 -9.20
C GLU A 134 5.53 10.77 -10.28
N PHE A 135 5.45 9.68 -11.02
CA PHE A 135 4.35 9.39 -11.92
C PHE A 135 3.73 8.04 -11.54
N ARG A 136 2.40 8.03 -11.38
CA ARG A 136 1.61 6.86 -10.99
C ARG A 136 0.49 6.60 -11.98
N LEU A 137 0.27 5.33 -12.29
CA LEU A 137 -0.85 4.82 -13.05
C LEU A 137 -1.64 3.86 -12.16
N ASP A 138 -2.97 4.03 -12.10
CA ASP A 138 -3.88 3.10 -11.43
C ASP A 138 -4.84 2.50 -12.45
N ASN A 139 -5.16 1.21 -12.26
CA ASN A 139 -6.15 0.49 -13.04
C ASN A 139 -7.00 -0.37 -12.10
N ALA A 140 -8.31 -0.11 -12.09
CA ALA A 140 -9.29 -0.77 -11.26
C ALA A 140 -10.02 -1.90 -11.98
N SER A 141 -10.61 -2.84 -11.25
CA SER A 141 -11.50 -3.87 -11.79
C SER A 141 -12.84 -3.29 -12.28
N SER A 142 -13.31 -2.19 -11.67
CA SER A 142 -14.53 -1.49 -12.05
C SER A 142 -14.28 -0.27 -12.93
N ASN A 143 -15.12 -0.05 -13.94
CA ASN A 143 -15.11 1.16 -14.77
C ASN A 143 -15.71 2.38 -14.07
N LEU A 144 -16.26 2.23 -12.87
CA LEU A 144 -16.97 3.27 -12.12
C LEU A 144 -16.14 3.85 -10.96
N LEU A 145 -14.86 3.45 -10.83
CA LEU A 145 -14.05 3.90 -9.70
C LEU A 145 -13.54 5.34 -9.88
N TYR A 146 -13.13 5.70 -11.09
CA TYR A 146 -12.57 7.02 -11.37
C TYR A 146 -13.44 7.82 -12.33
N THR A 147 -13.24 9.14 -12.36
CA THR A 147 -13.95 10.06 -13.24
C THR A 147 -12.97 10.77 -14.17
N LYS A 148 -13.27 10.80 -15.46
CA LYS A 148 -12.55 11.58 -16.47
C LYS A 148 -12.84 13.07 -16.32
N LYS A 149 -12.04 13.92 -17.00
CA LYS A 149 -12.25 15.38 -17.06
C LYS A 149 -13.61 15.79 -17.62
N ASP A 150 -14.18 15.01 -18.55
CA ASP A 150 -15.49 15.21 -19.15
C ASP A 150 -16.66 14.70 -18.29
N GLY A 151 -16.39 14.20 -17.10
CA GLY A 151 -17.36 13.61 -16.18
C GLY A 151 -17.65 12.15 -16.45
N GLY A 152 -17.12 11.55 -17.51
CA GLY A 152 -17.31 10.14 -17.82
C GLY A 152 -16.60 9.20 -16.85
N ALA A 153 -17.21 8.06 -16.54
CA ALA A 153 -16.60 7.03 -15.69
C ALA A 153 -15.41 6.34 -16.37
N THR A 154 -14.44 5.90 -15.58
CA THR A 154 -13.27 5.15 -16.08
C THR A 154 -12.67 4.26 -14.99
N LYS A 155 -12.00 3.19 -15.39
CA LYS A 155 -11.24 2.30 -14.50
C LYS A 155 -9.79 2.71 -14.29
N SER A 156 -9.29 3.71 -15.02
CA SER A 156 -7.88 4.08 -14.98
C SER A 156 -7.72 5.56 -14.66
N THR A 157 -6.68 5.89 -13.91
CA THR A 157 -6.25 7.27 -13.67
C THR A 157 -4.73 7.35 -13.67
N SER A 158 -4.21 8.55 -13.91
CA SER A 158 -2.79 8.86 -13.78
C SER A 158 -2.59 10.07 -12.90
N THR A 159 -1.53 10.05 -12.11
CA THR A 159 -1.16 11.14 -11.20
C THR A 159 0.29 11.48 -11.41
N PHE A 160 0.59 12.78 -11.49
CA PHE A 160 1.93 13.30 -11.40
C PHE A 160 2.02 14.19 -10.15
N LEU A 161 3.04 13.96 -9.36
CA LEU A 161 3.31 14.78 -8.18
C LEU A 161 4.82 15.05 -8.05
N VAL A 162 5.15 16.10 -7.30
CA VAL A 162 6.53 16.41 -6.94
C VAL A 162 6.57 16.68 -5.45
N ALA A 163 7.41 15.95 -4.74
CA ALA A 163 7.72 16.22 -3.34
C ALA A 163 9.11 16.87 -3.22
N ALA A 164 9.25 17.74 -2.23
CA ALA A 164 10.50 18.37 -1.87
C ALA A 164 10.78 18.13 -0.38
N VAL A 165 11.94 17.57 -0.06
CA VAL A 165 12.36 17.26 1.31
C VAL A 165 13.64 18.02 1.62
N PHE A 166 13.64 18.73 2.74
CA PHE A 166 14.83 19.40 3.27
C PHE A 166 15.19 18.80 4.64
N SER A 167 16.43 18.42 4.80
CA SER A 167 16.98 17.88 6.05
C SER A 167 17.93 18.91 6.69
N PHE A 168 17.82 19.18 7.99
CA PHE A 168 18.62 20.14 8.75
C PHE A 168 19.26 19.48 9.97
#